data_ef4827cdc35a3d8259c5cf8d873b21ab
#
_entry.id   ef4827cdc35a3d8259c5cf8d873b21ab
#
_cell.length_a   1.000
_cell.length_b   1.000
_cell.length_c   1.000
_cell.angle_alpha   90.00
_cell.angle_beta   90.00
_cell.angle_gamma   90.00
#
_symmetry.space_group_name_H-M   'P 1'
#
loop_
_entity.id
_entity.type
_entity.pdbx_description
1 polymer ?
#
loop_
_entity_poly.entity_id
_entity_poly.type
_entity_poly.pdbx_seq_one_letter_code
_entity_poly.pdbx_strand_id
1 'polypeptide(L)'
;SLRSAIKQVASGRFGVTAEYLVNADEIQIKIAQGAKPGEGGQLPGFKVNDVIAKTRHSIPGISLISPPPHHDIYSIEDLAQLIFDLKNVNPQAKISVKLVAESGVGTIAAGVAKAKADLIVISGAEGGTGASPASSIRYAGISPELGLLSLTQQTLVLNGLRGQVVLQVDGQLKTGRDIILMALMGAEEYGFATSALIVLGCVMMRKCHQNTCPVGVATQDEELRKRFHGRSEYLVNFFTFLAQEVREHLAEMGFTRMDDIIGRTDLIERKSVELKSVEHMSVEHKSEAHIPNPKHTLIDFTKMLARIDNSAAIRHVIDQDHGISTVKDVAIIDAARDAIEHEKEISLEYTIANTDRAIGAMLSGVIAKKQGARGLPEHTLNVKFKGSAGQSFGAFLVPGVNFKLEGEANDYLGKGL
;
A
#
# COMPACT_ATOMS: atom_id res chain seq x y z
N SER A 1 -14.18 -6.59 -16.50
CA SER A 1 -13.70 -5.23 -16.85
C SER A 1 -12.27 -5.05 -16.36
N LEU A 2 -11.48 -4.27 -17.11
CA LEU A 2 -10.13 -3.90 -16.69
C LEU A 2 -10.21 -2.87 -15.56
N ARG A 3 -9.83 -3.25 -14.34
CA ARG A 3 -9.77 -2.38 -13.17
C ARG A 3 -8.45 -2.56 -12.42
N SER A 4 -7.99 -1.58 -11.67
CA SER A 4 -6.89 -1.83 -10.75
C SER A 4 -7.38 -2.67 -9.56
N ALA A 5 -6.65 -3.75 -9.26
CA ALA A 5 -6.96 -4.66 -8.16
C ALA A 5 -6.69 -4.00 -6.81
N ILE A 6 -5.62 -3.21 -6.71
CA ILE A 6 -5.25 -2.49 -5.49
C ILE A 6 -5.83 -1.09 -5.54
N LYS A 7 -6.56 -0.70 -4.49
CA LYS A 7 -7.12 0.64 -4.30
C LYS A 7 -6.42 1.32 -3.13
N GLN A 8 -5.86 2.51 -3.35
CA GLN A 8 -5.14 3.23 -2.31
C GLN A 8 -6.03 4.23 -1.58
N VAL A 9 -5.94 4.23 -0.25
CA VAL A 9 -6.52 5.23 0.64
C VAL A 9 -5.38 6.07 1.20
N ALA A 10 -5.30 7.34 0.80
CA ALA A 10 -4.31 8.29 1.29
C ALA A 10 -4.94 9.26 2.29
N SER A 11 -4.12 10.12 2.90
CA SER A 11 -4.56 11.06 3.95
C SER A 11 -5.76 11.93 3.55
N GLY A 12 -5.81 12.43 2.32
CA GLY A 12 -6.93 13.25 1.83
C GLY A 12 -8.18 12.48 1.49
N ARG A 13 -8.09 11.17 1.26
CA ARG A 13 -9.19 10.27 0.87
C ARG A 13 -10.09 10.81 -0.25
N PHE A 14 -9.56 11.62 -1.15
CA PHE A 14 -10.30 12.20 -2.27
C PHE A 14 -10.86 11.11 -3.21
N GLY A 15 -12.19 11.05 -3.34
CA GLY A 15 -12.88 10.04 -4.13
C GLY A 15 -12.89 8.64 -3.53
N VAL A 16 -12.67 8.50 -2.23
CA VAL A 16 -12.82 7.23 -1.50
C VAL A 16 -14.28 7.08 -1.10
N THR A 17 -15.02 6.31 -1.88
CA THR A 17 -16.44 5.99 -1.66
C THR A 17 -16.61 4.50 -1.39
N ALA A 18 -17.79 4.08 -0.92
CA ALA A 18 -18.09 2.64 -0.78
C ALA A 18 -17.93 1.90 -2.10
N GLU A 19 -18.37 2.48 -3.24
CA GLU A 19 -18.16 1.88 -4.57
C GLU A 19 -16.67 1.71 -4.92
N TYR A 20 -15.85 2.71 -4.64
CA TYR A 20 -14.40 2.62 -4.84
C TYR A 20 -13.81 1.45 -4.05
N LEU A 21 -14.21 1.29 -2.79
CA LEU A 21 -13.68 0.29 -1.88
C LEU A 21 -14.12 -1.13 -2.21
N VAL A 22 -15.40 -1.36 -2.57
CA VAL A 22 -15.90 -2.71 -2.90
C VAL A 22 -15.35 -3.25 -4.22
N ASN A 23 -14.79 -2.38 -5.07
CA ASN A 23 -14.10 -2.75 -6.29
C ASN A 23 -12.60 -3.06 -6.08
N ALA A 24 -12.15 -3.24 -4.85
CA ALA A 24 -10.77 -3.60 -4.52
C ALA A 24 -10.65 -5.11 -4.22
N ASP A 25 -9.53 -5.70 -4.63
CA ASP A 25 -9.05 -6.99 -4.12
C ASP A 25 -8.09 -6.74 -2.94
N GLU A 26 -7.42 -5.57 -2.94
CA GLU A 26 -6.62 -5.06 -1.83
C GLU A 26 -6.90 -3.57 -1.63
N ILE A 27 -7.06 -3.16 -0.38
CA ILE A 27 -7.18 -1.75 0.01
C ILE A 27 -5.89 -1.36 0.73
N GLN A 28 -5.13 -0.42 0.16
CA GLN A 28 -3.86 0.01 0.69
C GLN A 28 -3.98 1.35 1.41
N ILE A 29 -3.74 1.35 2.73
CA ILE A 29 -3.61 2.56 3.52
C ILE A 29 -2.19 3.11 3.32
N LYS A 30 -2.07 4.26 2.68
CA LYS A 30 -0.78 4.89 2.47
C LYS A 30 -0.47 5.88 3.58
N ILE A 31 0.44 5.52 4.48
CA ILE A 31 0.95 6.45 5.51
C ILE A 31 1.97 7.40 4.88
N ALA A 32 2.91 6.87 4.10
CA ALA A 32 3.94 7.64 3.43
C ALA A 32 4.47 6.90 2.19
N GLN A 33 5.45 7.48 1.51
CA GLN A 33 6.13 6.86 0.36
C GLN A 33 7.63 7.13 0.40
N GLY A 34 8.45 6.17 -0.06
CA GLY A 34 9.90 6.19 0.10
C GLY A 34 10.61 7.38 -0.53
N ALA A 35 10.07 7.93 -1.63
CA ALA A 35 10.69 9.08 -2.31
C ALA A 35 10.55 10.39 -1.53
N LYS A 36 9.52 10.55 -0.70
CA LYS A 36 9.24 11.78 0.05
C LYS A 36 8.53 11.48 1.36
N PRO A 37 9.22 10.88 2.33
CA PRO A 37 8.67 10.64 3.65
C PRO A 37 8.30 11.96 4.34
N GLY A 38 7.22 11.95 5.13
CA GLY A 38 6.75 13.11 5.85
C GLY A 38 6.03 14.17 5.00
N GLU A 39 5.90 14.00 3.68
CA GLU A 39 5.11 14.89 2.83
C GLU A 39 3.72 14.32 2.55
N GLY A 40 2.71 15.20 2.57
CA GLY A 40 1.35 14.85 2.21
C GLY A 40 1.14 14.65 0.71
N GLY A 41 -0.08 14.29 0.35
CA GLY A 41 -0.51 14.22 -1.04
C GLY A 41 -0.63 15.61 -1.65
N GLN A 42 -0.17 15.75 -2.89
CA GLN A 42 -0.33 16.96 -3.68
C GLN A 42 -0.65 16.62 -5.14
N LEU A 43 -1.71 17.23 -5.67
CA LEU A 43 -1.99 17.25 -7.09
C LEU A 43 -2.17 18.70 -7.52
N PRO A 44 -1.23 19.26 -8.30
CA PRO A 44 -1.30 20.65 -8.74
C PRO A 44 -2.55 20.92 -9.58
N GLY A 45 -3.14 22.11 -9.45
CA GLY A 45 -4.39 22.47 -10.11
C GLY A 45 -4.35 22.31 -11.64
N PHE A 46 -3.23 22.61 -12.28
CA PHE A 46 -3.07 22.44 -13.74
C PHE A 46 -3.14 20.96 -14.20
N LYS A 47 -3.09 19.99 -13.29
CA LYS A 47 -3.32 18.58 -13.57
C LYS A 47 -4.75 18.13 -13.27
N VAL A 48 -5.53 18.97 -12.57
CA VAL A 48 -6.92 18.66 -12.19
C VAL A 48 -7.83 19.10 -13.32
N ASN A 49 -7.98 18.26 -14.33
CA ASN A 49 -8.95 18.43 -15.40
C ASN A 49 -10.36 17.96 -14.96
N ASP A 50 -11.37 18.10 -15.81
CA ASP A 50 -12.77 17.71 -15.50
C ASP A 50 -12.91 16.26 -15.07
N VAL A 51 -12.17 15.33 -15.70
CA VAL A 51 -12.20 13.89 -15.37
C VAL A 51 -11.65 13.66 -13.97
N ILE A 52 -10.50 14.26 -13.68
CA ILE A 52 -9.86 14.12 -12.36
C ILE A 52 -10.69 14.79 -11.29
N ALA A 53 -11.21 16.00 -11.55
CA ALA A 53 -12.06 16.72 -10.61
C ALA A 53 -13.31 15.91 -10.26
N LYS A 54 -14.00 15.35 -11.26
CA LYS A 54 -15.14 14.47 -11.04
C LYS A 54 -14.78 13.23 -10.21
N THR A 55 -13.67 12.55 -10.55
CA THR A 55 -13.21 11.35 -9.84
C THR A 55 -12.80 11.64 -8.38
N ARG A 56 -12.31 12.85 -8.13
CA ARG A 56 -11.82 13.27 -6.80
C ARG A 56 -12.83 14.09 -6.00
N HIS A 57 -14.06 14.24 -6.50
CA HIS A 57 -15.12 15.06 -5.91
C HIS A 57 -14.63 16.49 -5.62
N SER A 58 -14.02 17.13 -6.64
CA SER A 58 -13.39 18.45 -6.56
C SER A 58 -13.77 19.32 -7.77
N ILE A 59 -13.16 20.50 -7.86
CA ILE A 59 -13.39 21.48 -8.94
C ILE A 59 -12.17 21.50 -9.86
N PRO A 60 -12.35 21.53 -11.20
CA PRO A 60 -11.24 21.63 -12.15
C PRO A 60 -10.37 22.87 -11.89
N GLY A 61 -9.05 22.70 -12.05
CA GLY A 61 -8.07 23.77 -11.86
C GLY A 61 -7.68 24.06 -10.41
N ILE A 62 -8.32 23.45 -9.42
CA ILE A 62 -7.97 23.63 -8.00
C ILE A 62 -6.98 22.54 -7.56
N SER A 63 -5.90 22.96 -6.90
CA SER A 63 -4.92 22.01 -6.34
C SER A 63 -5.51 21.20 -5.20
N LEU A 64 -5.28 19.89 -5.23
CA LEU A 64 -5.64 18.98 -4.15
C LEU A 64 -4.43 18.77 -3.25
N ILE A 65 -4.56 19.13 -1.99
CA ILE A 65 -3.50 19.06 -0.98
C ILE A 65 -4.06 18.34 0.24
N SER A 66 -3.31 17.39 0.75
CA SER A 66 -3.65 16.70 2.00
C SER A 66 -2.42 16.67 2.92
N PRO A 67 -2.63 16.84 4.25
CA PRO A 67 -1.51 16.82 5.20
C PRO A 67 -0.87 15.42 5.27
N PRO A 68 0.40 15.32 5.63
CA PRO A 68 1.04 14.13 6.17
C PRO A 68 0.98 14.21 7.70
N PRO A 69 0.73 13.14 8.42
CA PRO A 69 0.12 11.87 8.09
C PRO A 69 -1.40 12.01 7.85
N HIS A 70 -2.13 10.89 7.83
CA HIS A 70 -3.59 10.94 7.90
C HIS A 70 -4.03 11.77 9.13
N HIS A 71 -4.86 12.79 8.91
CA HIS A 71 -5.29 13.71 9.97
C HIS A 71 -6.22 13.07 11.02
N ASP A 72 -6.59 11.81 10.86
CA ASP A 72 -7.40 11.01 11.77
C ASP A 72 -6.65 9.78 12.32
N ILE A 73 -5.32 9.69 12.12
CA ILE A 73 -4.48 8.60 12.64
C ILE A 73 -3.36 9.23 13.48
N TYR A 74 -3.52 9.16 14.79
CA TYR A 74 -2.56 9.67 15.76
C TYR A 74 -1.91 8.56 16.57
N SER A 75 -2.46 7.34 16.49
CA SER A 75 -2.00 6.17 17.20
C SER A 75 -2.20 4.89 16.40
N ILE A 76 -1.67 3.76 16.88
CA ILE A 76 -1.91 2.44 16.30
C ILE A 76 -3.38 2.04 16.45
N GLU A 77 -4.06 2.48 17.49
CA GLU A 77 -5.48 2.23 17.73
C GLU A 77 -6.35 2.90 16.67
N ASP A 78 -6.02 4.14 16.27
CA ASP A 78 -6.70 4.84 15.17
C ASP A 78 -6.51 4.13 13.85
N LEU A 79 -5.29 3.63 13.59
CA LEU A 79 -5.00 2.80 12.41
C LEU A 79 -5.80 1.49 12.45
N ALA A 80 -5.88 0.84 13.61
CA ALA A 80 -6.67 -0.38 13.78
C ALA A 80 -8.15 -0.13 13.52
N GLN A 81 -8.68 1.04 13.92
CA GLN A 81 -10.04 1.45 13.62
C GLN A 81 -10.25 1.65 12.11
N LEU A 82 -9.32 2.31 11.41
CA LEU A 82 -9.42 2.47 9.95
C LEU A 82 -9.34 1.12 9.21
N ILE A 83 -8.46 0.22 9.64
CA ILE A 83 -8.38 -1.15 9.09
C ILE A 83 -9.71 -1.87 9.28
N PHE A 84 -10.29 -1.78 10.47
CA PHE A 84 -11.59 -2.38 10.79
C PHE A 84 -12.71 -1.78 9.92
N ASP A 85 -12.78 -0.45 9.75
CA ASP A 85 -13.76 0.23 8.91
C ASP A 85 -13.69 -0.27 7.46
N LEU A 86 -12.49 -0.29 6.87
CA LEU A 86 -12.27 -0.72 5.49
C LEU A 86 -12.59 -2.20 5.29
N LYS A 87 -12.25 -3.03 6.28
CA LYS A 87 -12.57 -4.46 6.24
C LYS A 87 -14.07 -4.72 6.35
N ASN A 88 -14.80 -3.88 7.08
CA ASN A 88 -16.27 -3.95 7.11
C ASN A 88 -16.87 -3.56 5.75
N VAL A 89 -16.41 -2.50 5.09
CA VAL A 89 -16.91 -2.11 3.76
C VAL A 89 -16.66 -3.23 2.73
N ASN A 90 -15.47 -3.84 2.76
CA ASN A 90 -15.12 -4.91 1.83
C ASN A 90 -14.46 -6.09 2.58
N PRO A 91 -15.25 -7.03 3.11
CA PRO A 91 -14.76 -8.18 3.87
C PRO A 91 -13.78 -9.09 3.11
N GLN A 92 -13.82 -9.09 1.78
CA GLN A 92 -12.98 -9.94 0.95
C GLN A 92 -11.63 -9.32 0.60
N ALA A 93 -11.53 -7.99 0.62
CA ALA A 93 -10.27 -7.31 0.30
C ALA A 93 -9.24 -7.52 1.41
N LYS A 94 -7.98 -7.73 1.02
CA LYS A 94 -6.85 -7.60 1.93
C LYS A 94 -6.66 -6.13 2.31
N ILE A 95 -6.29 -5.85 3.55
CA ILE A 95 -5.94 -4.50 3.99
C ILE A 95 -4.43 -4.41 4.15
N SER A 96 -3.80 -3.59 3.32
CA SER A 96 -2.36 -3.33 3.40
C SER A 96 -2.05 -1.95 3.95
N VAL A 97 -0.89 -1.83 4.59
CA VAL A 97 -0.39 -0.55 5.11
C VAL A 97 0.98 -0.26 4.50
N LYS A 98 1.11 0.87 3.80
CA LYS A 98 2.36 1.29 3.18
C LYS A 98 3.14 2.21 4.09
N LEU A 99 4.35 1.76 4.46
CA LEU A 99 5.32 2.44 5.30
C LEU A 99 6.57 2.83 4.48
N VAL A 100 7.40 3.69 5.03
CA VAL A 100 8.70 4.06 4.44
C VAL A 100 9.81 3.28 5.10
N ALA A 101 10.79 2.84 4.31
CA ALA A 101 12.05 2.31 4.79
C ALA A 101 12.88 3.44 5.43
N GLU A 102 12.70 3.63 6.73
CA GLU A 102 13.40 4.62 7.55
C GLU A 102 13.73 4.04 8.94
N SER A 103 14.53 4.76 9.70
CA SER A 103 14.86 4.34 11.07
C SER A 103 13.59 4.18 11.92
N GLY A 104 13.47 3.05 12.62
CA GLY A 104 12.30 2.75 13.46
C GLY A 104 11.13 2.07 12.72
N VAL A 105 11.18 1.87 11.41
CA VAL A 105 10.08 1.24 10.65
C VAL A 105 9.70 -0.15 11.17
N GLY A 106 10.64 -0.91 11.72
CA GLY A 106 10.34 -2.21 12.35
C GLY A 106 9.39 -2.12 13.53
N THR A 107 9.56 -1.11 14.40
CA THR A 107 8.65 -0.86 15.53
C THR A 107 7.26 -0.43 15.03
N ILE A 108 7.20 0.42 14.02
CA ILE A 108 5.94 0.82 13.37
C ILE A 108 5.26 -0.40 12.75
N ALA A 109 6.00 -1.25 12.03
CA ALA A 109 5.49 -2.47 11.42
C ALA A 109 4.91 -3.46 12.45
N ALA A 110 5.55 -3.59 13.62
CA ALA A 110 5.02 -4.39 14.72
C ALA A 110 3.68 -3.85 15.23
N GLY A 111 3.54 -2.53 15.34
CA GLY A 111 2.26 -1.89 15.65
C GLY A 111 1.20 -2.15 14.57
N VAL A 112 1.57 -2.02 13.30
CA VAL A 112 0.67 -2.28 12.15
C VAL A 112 0.20 -3.74 12.11
N ALA A 113 1.08 -4.69 12.41
CA ALA A 113 0.71 -6.11 12.52
C ALA A 113 -0.30 -6.34 13.67
N LYS A 114 -0.08 -5.70 14.84
CA LYS A 114 -1.02 -5.73 15.95
C LYS A 114 -2.35 -5.05 15.65
N ALA A 115 -2.34 -4.03 14.79
CA ALA A 115 -3.56 -3.38 14.28
C ALA A 115 -4.32 -4.23 13.26
N LYS A 116 -3.86 -5.47 12.99
CA LYS A 116 -4.49 -6.46 12.11
C LYS A 116 -4.43 -6.11 10.62
N ALA A 117 -3.37 -5.45 10.14
CA ALA A 117 -3.13 -5.37 8.70
C ALA A 117 -2.81 -6.77 8.13
N ASP A 118 -3.33 -7.10 6.95
CA ASP A 118 -3.04 -8.37 6.27
C ASP A 118 -1.65 -8.33 5.60
N LEU A 119 -1.22 -7.13 5.18
CA LEU A 119 0.02 -6.91 4.45
C LEU A 119 0.69 -5.60 4.85
N ILE A 120 2.02 -5.60 4.91
CA ILE A 120 2.83 -4.40 5.16
C ILE A 120 3.75 -4.17 3.97
N VAL A 121 3.66 -2.97 3.38
CA VAL A 121 4.55 -2.54 2.29
C VAL A 121 5.68 -1.70 2.85
N ILE A 122 6.91 -2.11 2.63
CA ILE A 122 8.10 -1.32 2.94
C ILE A 122 8.58 -0.63 1.67
N SER A 123 8.36 0.67 1.59
CA SER A 123 8.71 1.49 0.44
C SER A 123 10.10 2.09 0.62
N GLY A 124 11.04 1.61 -0.17
CA GLY A 124 12.43 2.07 -0.14
C GLY A 124 12.65 3.40 -0.87
N ALA A 125 13.90 3.86 -0.89
CA ALA A 125 14.33 5.04 -1.60
C ALA A 125 13.79 5.05 -3.04
N GLU A 126 13.34 6.21 -3.51
CA GLU A 126 12.66 6.41 -4.80
C GLU A 126 11.34 5.64 -4.99
N GLY A 127 10.90 4.85 -4.01
CA GLY A 127 9.59 4.21 -4.03
C GLY A 127 8.44 5.21 -3.98
N GLY A 128 7.41 5.00 -4.82
CA GLY A 128 6.22 5.83 -4.87
C GLY A 128 6.27 7.03 -5.81
N THR A 129 7.44 7.63 -6.10
CA THR A 129 7.60 8.61 -7.16
C THR A 129 9.05 8.77 -7.59
N GLY A 130 9.30 8.65 -8.89
CA GLY A 130 10.61 8.93 -9.50
C GLY A 130 10.78 10.37 -9.99
N ALA A 131 9.83 11.26 -9.73
CA ALA A 131 9.75 12.59 -10.35
C ALA A 131 9.31 13.68 -9.37
N SER A 132 9.73 13.60 -8.13
CA SER A 132 9.54 14.68 -7.15
C SER A 132 10.57 15.79 -7.36
N PRO A 133 10.27 17.04 -6.96
CA PRO A 133 11.25 18.10 -6.89
C PRO A 133 12.45 17.73 -6.00
N ALA A 134 13.62 18.32 -6.26
CA ALA A 134 14.82 18.04 -5.49
C ALA A 134 14.66 18.33 -3.99
N SER A 135 13.83 19.31 -3.63
CA SER A 135 13.49 19.61 -2.24
C SER A 135 12.80 18.45 -1.53
N SER A 136 11.94 17.73 -2.22
CA SER A 136 11.20 16.58 -1.67
C SER A 136 12.09 15.35 -1.54
N ILE A 137 12.83 14.98 -2.59
CA ILE A 137 13.68 13.78 -2.60
C ILE A 137 14.92 13.88 -1.71
N ARG A 138 15.21 15.09 -1.20
CA ARG A 138 16.32 15.32 -0.25
C ARG A 138 16.24 14.40 0.98
N TYR A 139 15.04 14.05 1.40
CA TYR A 139 14.77 13.22 2.57
C TYR A 139 14.22 11.83 2.20
N ALA A 140 14.51 11.36 0.98
CA ALA A 140 14.10 10.02 0.57
C ALA A 140 14.52 8.97 1.59
N GLY A 141 13.69 7.93 1.75
CA GLY A 141 13.98 6.80 2.63
C GLY A 141 15.30 6.10 2.31
N ILE A 142 15.69 5.20 3.16
CA ILE A 142 16.87 4.33 2.94
C ILE A 142 16.55 3.25 1.91
N SER A 143 17.56 2.49 1.50
CA SER A 143 17.32 1.39 0.56
C SER A 143 16.34 0.36 1.13
N PRO A 144 15.51 -0.27 0.27
CA PRO A 144 14.49 -1.21 0.74
C PRO A 144 15.09 -2.42 1.46
N GLU A 145 16.30 -2.84 1.11
CA GLU A 145 17.01 -3.93 1.77
C GLU A 145 17.19 -3.67 3.26
N LEU A 146 17.68 -2.48 3.61
CA LEU A 146 17.92 -2.11 5.01
C LEU A 146 16.63 -1.99 5.79
N GLY A 147 15.60 -1.34 5.21
CA GLY A 147 14.29 -1.20 5.84
C GLY A 147 13.56 -2.51 6.03
N LEU A 148 13.68 -3.42 5.06
CA LEU A 148 13.03 -4.72 5.11
C LEU A 148 13.68 -5.64 6.14
N LEU A 149 14.99 -5.89 6.01
CA LEU A 149 15.68 -6.90 6.80
C LEU A 149 15.90 -6.49 8.26
N SER A 150 16.75 -5.50 8.49
CA SER A 150 17.23 -5.20 9.84
C SER A 150 16.19 -4.50 10.73
N LEU A 151 15.19 -3.88 10.14
CA LEU A 151 14.19 -3.11 10.88
C LEU A 151 12.82 -3.78 10.92
N THR A 152 12.41 -4.47 9.87
CA THR A 152 11.06 -5.03 9.78
C THR A 152 11.04 -6.54 10.03
N GLN A 153 11.70 -7.34 9.20
CA GLN A 153 11.70 -8.80 9.32
C GLN A 153 12.14 -9.25 10.72
N GLN A 154 13.29 -8.79 11.19
CA GLN A 154 13.82 -9.17 12.50
C GLN A 154 12.88 -8.74 13.64
N THR A 155 12.34 -7.51 13.58
CA THR A 155 11.43 -7.02 14.62
C THR A 155 10.13 -7.83 14.67
N LEU A 156 9.54 -8.18 13.53
CA LEU A 156 8.33 -8.99 13.48
C LEU A 156 8.57 -10.42 13.98
N VAL A 157 9.71 -11.04 13.63
CA VAL A 157 10.09 -12.37 14.11
C VAL A 157 10.30 -12.36 15.62
N LEU A 158 11.07 -11.39 16.15
CA LEU A 158 11.31 -11.23 17.59
C LEU A 158 10.03 -11.11 18.41
N ASN A 159 9.01 -10.45 17.86
CA ASN A 159 7.74 -10.25 18.53
C ASN A 159 6.69 -11.35 18.24
N GLY A 160 7.02 -12.40 17.49
CA GLY A 160 6.08 -13.46 17.12
C GLY A 160 4.94 -13.00 16.18
N LEU A 161 5.13 -11.88 15.48
CA LEU A 161 4.11 -11.26 14.62
C LEU A 161 4.30 -11.59 13.12
N ARG A 162 5.49 -12.08 12.74
CA ARG A 162 5.83 -12.28 11.32
C ARG A 162 4.90 -13.23 10.59
N GLY A 163 4.41 -14.26 11.28
CA GLY A 163 3.49 -15.24 10.72
C GLY A 163 2.11 -14.70 10.35
N GLN A 164 1.74 -13.52 10.83
CA GLN A 164 0.40 -12.95 10.68
C GLN A 164 0.29 -11.92 9.53
N VAL A 165 1.39 -11.52 8.92
CA VAL A 165 1.41 -10.49 7.88
C VAL A 165 2.27 -10.91 6.70
N VAL A 166 1.82 -10.55 5.49
CA VAL A 166 2.64 -10.59 4.28
C VAL A 166 3.56 -9.37 4.26
N LEU A 167 4.83 -9.53 3.87
CA LEU A 167 5.74 -8.41 3.62
C LEU A 167 5.89 -8.16 2.13
N GLN A 168 5.56 -6.95 1.70
CA GLN A 168 5.79 -6.45 0.35
C GLN A 168 6.89 -5.38 0.38
N VAL A 169 7.66 -5.32 -0.67
CA VAL A 169 8.70 -4.30 -0.86
C VAL A 169 8.55 -3.58 -2.19
N ASP A 170 8.80 -2.28 -2.22
CA ASP A 170 9.01 -1.52 -3.43
C ASP A 170 10.23 -0.59 -3.34
N GLY A 171 10.69 -0.11 -4.47
CA GLY A 171 11.83 0.79 -4.60
C GLY A 171 12.98 0.15 -5.39
N GLN A 172 13.20 0.63 -6.62
CA GLN A 172 14.31 0.29 -7.52
C GLN A 172 14.45 -1.19 -7.93
N LEU A 173 13.41 -2.01 -7.79
CA LEU A 173 13.43 -3.40 -8.25
C LEU A 173 13.40 -3.45 -9.79
N LYS A 174 14.32 -4.18 -10.43
CA LYS A 174 14.50 -4.21 -11.88
C LYS A 174 14.84 -5.59 -12.44
N THR A 175 15.49 -6.45 -11.66
CA THR A 175 16.04 -7.74 -12.08
C THR A 175 15.53 -8.87 -11.21
N GLY A 176 15.65 -10.11 -11.70
CA GLY A 176 15.36 -11.31 -10.91
C GLY A 176 16.26 -11.43 -9.68
N ARG A 177 17.52 -10.98 -9.81
CA ARG A 177 18.45 -10.91 -8.67
C ARG A 177 17.95 -9.99 -7.55
N ASP A 178 17.36 -8.83 -7.90
CA ASP A 178 16.78 -7.93 -6.88
C ASP A 178 15.65 -8.64 -6.13
N ILE A 179 14.80 -9.40 -6.83
CA ILE A 179 13.70 -10.16 -6.22
C ILE A 179 14.25 -11.23 -5.27
N ILE A 180 15.23 -12.02 -5.70
CA ILE A 180 15.86 -13.05 -4.87
C ILE A 180 16.46 -12.43 -3.61
N LEU A 181 17.20 -11.33 -3.74
CA LEU A 181 17.78 -10.64 -2.59
C LEU A 181 16.71 -10.16 -1.60
N MET A 182 15.63 -9.57 -2.11
CA MET A 182 14.52 -9.15 -1.25
C MET A 182 13.81 -10.33 -0.57
N ALA A 183 13.65 -11.46 -1.27
CA ALA A 183 13.09 -12.67 -0.69
C ALA A 183 13.96 -13.21 0.45
N LEU A 184 15.26 -13.33 0.23
CA LEU A 184 16.20 -13.73 1.28
C LEU A 184 16.17 -12.81 2.51
N MET A 185 15.79 -11.55 2.31
CA MET A 185 15.61 -10.55 3.36
C MET A 185 14.21 -10.54 3.99
N GLY A 186 13.27 -11.34 3.48
CA GLY A 186 11.95 -11.55 4.10
C GLY A 186 10.76 -11.04 3.29
N ALA A 187 10.94 -10.47 2.10
CA ALA A 187 9.82 -10.06 1.27
C ALA A 187 9.13 -11.26 0.59
N GLU A 188 7.81 -11.20 0.51
CA GLU A 188 6.94 -12.19 -0.15
C GLU A 188 6.26 -11.62 -1.38
N GLU A 189 6.10 -10.29 -1.46
CA GLU A 189 5.55 -9.58 -2.61
C GLU A 189 6.46 -8.42 -3.05
N TYR A 190 6.42 -8.08 -4.33
CA TYR A 190 7.37 -7.15 -4.96
C TYR A 190 6.64 -6.13 -5.82
N GLY A 191 6.87 -4.83 -5.55
CA GLY A 191 6.27 -3.72 -6.28
C GLY A 191 7.22 -3.11 -7.31
N PHE A 192 6.74 -2.96 -8.54
CA PHE A 192 7.49 -2.39 -9.66
C PHE A 192 6.81 -1.13 -10.20
N ALA A 193 7.57 -0.05 -10.35
CA ALA A 193 7.09 1.17 -10.98
C ALA A 193 8.04 1.66 -12.07
N THR A 194 9.27 2.00 -11.73
CA THR A 194 10.25 2.60 -12.66
C THR A 194 10.59 1.66 -13.83
N SER A 195 10.86 0.39 -13.57
CA SER A 195 11.14 -0.61 -14.61
C SER A 195 9.96 -0.78 -15.57
N ALA A 196 8.74 -0.88 -15.04
CA ALA A 196 7.53 -0.94 -15.85
C ALA A 196 7.34 0.32 -16.73
N LEU A 197 7.60 1.51 -16.19
CA LEU A 197 7.53 2.75 -16.97
C LEU A 197 8.58 2.80 -18.08
N ILE A 198 9.82 2.34 -17.81
CA ILE A 198 10.90 2.28 -18.82
C ILE A 198 10.48 1.35 -19.97
N VAL A 199 9.95 0.19 -19.67
CA VAL A 199 9.45 -0.77 -20.66
C VAL A 199 8.33 -0.17 -21.52
N LEU A 200 7.53 0.74 -20.95
CA LEU A 200 6.50 1.49 -21.69
C LEU A 200 7.04 2.72 -22.45
N GLY A 201 8.36 2.95 -22.47
CA GLY A 201 8.99 4.03 -23.21
C GLY A 201 9.33 5.27 -22.40
N CYS A 202 9.33 5.21 -21.07
CA CYS A 202 9.78 6.32 -20.22
C CYS A 202 11.28 6.55 -20.41
N VAL A 203 11.66 7.81 -20.73
CA VAL A 203 13.05 8.23 -20.92
C VAL A 203 13.71 8.78 -19.65
N MET A 204 13.11 8.56 -18.50
CA MET A 204 13.63 8.93 -17.16
C MET A 204 14.00 10.41 -17.01
N MET A 205 13.30 11.29 -17.71
CA MET A 205 13.53 12.74 -17.66
C MET A 205 13.20 13.37 -16.29
N ARG A 206 12.43 12.67 -15.48
CA ARG A 206 12.01 13.08 -14.11
C ARG A 206 11.32 14.45 -14.02
N LYS A 207 10.57 14.83 -15.07
CA LYS A 207 9.75 16.06 -15.16
C LYS A 207 8.26 15.82 -15.05
N CYS A 208 7.84 14.61 -14.60
CA CYS A 208 6.44 14.22 -14.52
C CYS A 208 5.59 15.15 -13.65
N HIS A 209 6.18 15.76 -12.61
CA HIS A 209 5.51 16.74 -11.75
C HIS A 209 5.13 18.03 -12.49
N GLN A 210 5.78 18.35 -13.61
CA GLN A 210 5.54 19.57 -14.40
C GLN A 210 4.51 19.39 -15.52
N ASN A 211 3.94 18.20 -15.70
CA ASN A 211 3.02 17.88 -16.80
C ASN A 211 3.61 17.95 -18.22
N THR A 212 4.94 17.92 -18.35
CA THR A 212 5.70 18.13 -19.59
C THR A 212 6.37 16.85 -20.10
N CYS A 213 5.81 15.67 -19.84
CA CYS A 213 6.38 14.40 -20.24
C CYS A 213 6.50 14.30 -21.79
N PRO A 214 7.73 14.27 -22.36
CA PRO A 214 7.90 14.34 -23.81
C PRO A 214 7.42 13.08 -24.55
N VAL A 215 7.33 11.97 -23.86
CA VAL A 215 6.89 10.66 -24.40
C VAL A 215 5.44 10.31 -24.02
N GLY A 216 4.72 11.22 -23.39
CA GLY A 216 3.28 11.08 -23.13
C GLY A 216 2.87 10.11 -22.03
N VAL A 217 3.80 9.40 -21.37
CA VAL A 217 3.47 8.35 -20.39
C VAL A 217 2.95 8.90 -19.05
N ALA A 218 3.32 10.12 -18.69
CA ALA A 218 3.00 10.72 -17.39
C ALA A 218 2.60 12.21 -17.51
N THR A 219 1.62 12.50 -18.34
CA THR A 219 1.09 13.86 -18.54
C THR A 219 -0.41 13.82 -18.76
N GLN A 220 -1.09 14.95 -18.49
CA GLN A 220 -2.49 15.20 -18.81
C GLN A 220 -2.65 16.07 -20.06
N ASP A 221 -1.54 16.59 -20.61
CA ASP A 221 -1.55 17.33 -21.87
C ASP A 221 -1.93 16.41 -23.03
N GLU A 222 -2.99 16.77 -23.77
CA GLU A 222 -3.57 15.93 -24.81
C GLU A 222 -2.61 15.71 -26.00
N GLU A 223 -1.83 16.73 -26.38
CA GLU A 223 -0.88 16.61 -27.49
C GLU A 223 0.33 15.75 -27.10
N LEU A 224 0.80 15.90 -25.87
CA LEU A 224 1.90 15.04 -25.39
C LEU A 224 1.44 13.59 -25.22
N ARG A 225 0.19 13.34 -24.79
CA ARG A 225 -0.36 11.98 -24.66
C ARG A 225 -0.41 11.22 -25.98
N LYS A 226 -0.60 11.90 -27.10
CA LYS A 226 -0.56 11.27 -28.45
C LYS A 226 0.80 10.64 -28.78
N ARG A 227 1.86 11.01 -28.10
CA ARG A 227 3.23 10.48 -28.28
C ARG A 227 3.46 9.18 -27.49
N PHE A 228 2.49 8.71 -26.74
CA PHE A 228 2.62 7.46 -26.00
C PHE A 228 2.48 6.26 -26.92
N HIS A 229 3.52 5.43 -26.98
CA HIS A 229 3.59 4.23 -27.82
C HIS A 229 3.70 2.93 -27.02
N GLY A 230 3.58 2.97 -25.69
CA GLY A 230 3.64 1.80 -24.82
C GLY A 230 2.48 0.83 -25.11
N ARG A 231 2.77 -0.46 -25.00
CA ARG A 231 1.79 -1.54 -25.18
C ARG A 231 1.80 -2.47 -23.96
N SER A 232 0.65 -3.03 -23.63
CA SER A 232 0.50 -4.00 -22.54
C SER A 232 1.38 -5.23 -22.71
N GLU A 233 1.56 -5.70 -23.97
CA GLU A 233 2.37 -6.85 -24.30
C GLU A 233 3.85 -6.69 -23.88
N TYR A 234 4.37 -5.46 -23.91
CA TYR A 234 5.74 -5.19 -23.46
C TYR A 234 5.90 -5.48 -21.96
N LEU A 235 4.90 -5.13 -21.16
CA LEU A 235 4.90 -5.45 -19.74
C LEU A 235 4.74 -6.94 -19.48
N VAL A 236 3.85 -7.61 -20.21
CA VAL A 236 3.66 -9.05 -20.08
C VAL A 236 4.98 -9.78 -20.38
N ASN A 237 5.66 -9.43 -21.47
CA ASN A 237 6.95 -10.02 -21.83
C ASN A 237 8.02 -9.72 -20.79
N PHE A 238 8.12 -8.48 -20.33
CA PHE A 238 9.09 -8.08 -19.30
C PHE A 238 8.92 -8.90 -18.03
N PHE A 239 7.70 -9.00 -17.49
CA PHE A 239 7.46 -9.78 -16.26
C PHE A 239 7.60 -11.28 -16.48
N THR A 240 7.35 -11.79 -17.68
CA THR A 240 7.60 -13.20 -18.01
C THR A 240 9.10 -13.50 -17.98
N PHE A 241 9.94 -12.65 -18.59
CA PHE A 241 11.40 -12.79 -18.54
C PHE A 241 11.96 -12.60 -17.15
N LEU A 242 11.44 -11.63 -16.41
CA LEU A 242 11.82 -11.41 -15.01
C LEU A 242 11.52 -12.64 -14.13
N ALA A 243 10.35 -13.24 -14.32
CA ALA A 243 10.00 -14.47 -13.60
C ALA A 243 10.90 -15.65 -14.01
N GLN A 244 11.31 -15.72 -15.28
CA GLN A 244 12.24 -16.72 -15.74
C GLN A 244 13.64 -16.54 -15.13
N GLU A 245 14.15 -15.30 -15.05
CA GLU A 245 15.40 -14.98 -14.36
C GLU A 245 15.36 -15.40 -12.86
N VAL A 246 14.23 -15.14 -12.18
CA VAL A 246 14.03 -15.61 -10.80
C VAL A 246 14.11 -17.12 -10.70
N ARG A 247 13.48 -17.85 -11.64
CA ARG A 247 13.54 -19.33 -11.68
C ARG A 247 14.95 -19.86 -11.89
N GLU A 248 15.74 -19.22 -12.72
CA GLU A 248 17.13 -19.57 -12.98
C GLU A 248 17.97 -19.39 -11.72
N HIS A 249 17.86 -18.27 -11.03
CA HIS A 249 18.54 -18.06 -9.75
C HIS A 249 18.11 -19.04 -8.66
N LEU A 250 16.82 -19.38 -8.55
CA LEU A 250 16.35 -20.41 -7.62
C LEU A 250 16.99 -21.77 -7.92
N ALA A 251 17.05 -22.15 -9.20
CA ALA A 251 17.65 -23.40 -9.64
C ALA A 251 19.17 -23.44 -9.35
N GLU A 252 19.90 -22.36 -9.60
CA GLU A 252 21.32 -22.21 -9.26
C GLU A 252 21.55 -22.37 -7.75
N MET A 253 20.64 -21.88 -6.93
CA MET A 253 20.69 -22.00 -5.46
C MET A 253 20.20 -23.37 -4.96
N GLY A 254 19.64 -24.23 -5.81
CA GLY A 254 19.11 -25.55 -5.46
C GLY A 254 17.70 -25.53 -4.88
N PHE A 255 16.93 -24.45 -5.08
CA PHE A 255 15.56 -24.32 -4.59
C PHE A 255 14.54 -24.43 -5.74
N THR A 256 13.33 -24.90 -5.41
CA THR A 256 12.21 -25.03 -6.36
C THR A 256 11.05 -24.07 -6.07
N ARG A 257 11.01 -23.45 -4.88
CA ARG A 257 9.93 -22.58 -4.44
C ARG A 257 10.50 -21.31 -3.80
N MET A 258 9.85 -20.18 -4.07
CA MET A 258 10.16 -18.90 -3.42
C MET A 258 10.01 -18.97 -1.91
N ASP A 259 8.98 -19.67 -1.43
CA ASP A 259 8.71 -19.85 0.00
C ASP A 259 9.91 -20.40 0.79
N ASP A 260 10.76 -21.20 0.15
CA ASP A 260 11.88 -21.89 0.78
C ASP A 260 13.08 -20.96 1.06
N ILE A 261 13.09 -19.78 0.40
CA ILE A 261 14.17 -18.79 0.55
C ILE A 261 13.75 -17.55 1.35
N ILE A 262 12.46 -17.40 1.70
CA ILE A 262 12.01 -16.22 2.43
C ILE A 262 12.71 -16.12 3.79
N GLY A 263 13.38 -14.99 4.04
CA GLY A 263 14.09 -14.73 5.29
C GLY A 263 15.38 -15.55 5.51
N ARG A 264 15.88 -16.22 4.45
CA ARG A 264 17.10 -17.04 4.50
C ARG A 264 18.36 -16.18 4.28
N THR A 265 18.61 -15.25 5.21
CA THR A 265 19.79 -14.36 5.16
C THR A 265 21.12 -15.11 5.29
N ASP A 266 21.09 -16.33 5.79
CA ASP A 266 22.23 -17.25 5.81
C ASP A 266 22.78 -17.62 4.43
N LEU A 267 21.98 -17.39 3.36
CA LEU A 267 22.38 -17.61 1.97
C LEU A 267 23.02 -16.36 1.33
N ILE A 268 23.12 -15.26 2.06
CA ILE A 268 23.74 -14.03 1.58
C ILE A 268 25.18 -13.97 2.03
N GLU A 269 26.09 -14.02 1.06
CA GLU A 269 27.52 -13.83 1.29
C GLU A 269 27.98 -12.46 0.78
N ARG A 270 28.85 -11.83 1.57
CA ARG A 270 29.52 -10.62 1.13
C ARG A 270 30.61 -10.99 0.12
N LYS A 271 30.55 -10.44 -1.10
CA LYS A 271 31.63 -10.59 -2.04
C LYS A 271 32.91 -9.96 -1.49
N SER A 272 33.97 -10.78 -1.32
CA SER A 272 35.29 -10.27 -1.00
C SER A 272 35.81 -9.41 -2.16
N VAL A 273 36.14 -8.15 -1.88
CA VAL A 273 36.83 -7.32 -2.86
C VAL A 273 38.30 -7.67 -2.77
N GLU A 274 38.78 -8.48 -3.68
CA GLU A 274 40.23 -8.69 -3.83
C GLU A 274 40.85 -7.36 -4.23
N LEU A 275 41.66 -6.79 -3.35
CA LEU A 275 42.59 -5.71 -3.67
C LEU A 275 43.64 -6.31 -4.60
N LYS A 276 43.42 -6.25 -5.93
CA LYS A 276 44.51 -6.48 -6.87
C LYS A 276 45.57 -5.46 -6.54
N SER A 277 46.72 -5.97 -6.11
CA SER A 277 47.89 -5.13 -5.76
C SER A 277 48.20 -4.25 -6.95
N VAL A 278 48.23 -2.94 -6.73
CA VAL A 278 48.50 -1.90 -7.75
C VAL A 278 49.94 -1.97 -8.26
N GLU A 279 50.74 -2.89 -7.70
CA GLU A 279 52.20 -2.98 -7.94
C GLU A 279 52.61 -3.33 -9.38
N HIS A 280 51.68 -3.86 -10.21
CA HIS A 280 51.99 -4.32 -11.56
C HIS A 280 51.27 -3.53 -12.68
N MET A 281 50.64 -2.37 -12.40
CA MET A 281 50.03 -1.55 -13.44
C MET A 281 50.97 -0.45 -13.96
N SER A 282 51.10 -0.37 -15.28
CA SER A 282 51.82 0.73 -15.93
C SER A 282 51.21 2.10 -15.60
N VAL A 283 52.03 3.15 -15.62
CA VAL A 283 51.63 4.51 -15.21
C VAL A 283 50.41 5.02 -15.98
N GLU A 284 50.24 4.59 -17.24
CA GLU A 284 49.11 5.02 -18.11
C GLU A 284 47.77 4.45 -17.70
N HIS A 285 47.70 3.34 -16.99
CA HIS A 285 46.43 2.71 -16.49
C HIS A 285 46.11 3.06 -15.03
N LYS A 286 46.92 3.81 -14.36
CA LYS A 286 46.68 4.22 -12.95
C LYS A 286 45.56 5.24 -12.78
N SER A 287 45.19 5.97 -13.82
CA SER A 287 44.12 6.95 -13.79
C SER A 287 42.70 6.30 -13.84
N GLU A 288 42.61 5.06 -14.33
CA GLU A 288 41.34 4.30 -14.42
C GLU A 288 41.23 3.16 -13.38
N ALA A 289 42.30 2.91 -12.62
CA ALA A 289 42.25 1.92 -11.56
C ALA A 289 41.23 2.35 -10.48
N HIS A 290 40.09 1.72 -10.47
CA HIS A 290 39.10 1.88 -9.41
C HIS A 290 39.73 1.38 -8.09
N ILE A 291 40.39 2.29 -7.34
CA ILE A 291 40.87 1.99 -5.99
C ILE A 291 39.62 1.70 -5.18
N PRO A 292 39.44 0.46 -4.67
CA PRO A 292 38.26 0.15 -3.85
C PRO A 292 38.22 1.14 -2.71
N ASN A 293 37.14 1.92 -2.60
CA ASN A 293 36.98 2.86 -1.51
C ASN A 293 37.10 2.08 -0.19
N PRO A 294 38.11 2.33 0.66
CA PRO A 294 38.30 1.56 1.89
C PRO A 294 37.07 1.56 2.81
N LYS A 295 36.16 2.50 2.63
CA LYS A 295 34.88 2.53 3.35
C LYS A 295 34.05 1.25 3.14
N HIS A 296 34.12 0.61 1.97
CA HIS A 296 33.38 -0.63 1.71
C HIS A 296 33.89 -1.81 2.55
N THR A 297 35.17 -1.80 2.97
CA THR A 297 35.74 -2.86 3.80
C THR A 297 35.38 -2.71 5.28
N LEU A 298 34.95 -1.51 5.70
CA LEU A 298 34.63 -1.18 7.09
C LEU A 298 33.17 -1.46 7.47
N ILE A 299 32.30 -1.81 6.50
CA ILE A 299 30.88 -2.08 6.78
C ILE A 299 30.75 -3.50 7.30
N ASP A 300 30.29 -3.63 8.54
CA ASP A 300 29.93 -4.91 9.15
C ASP A 300 28.44 -5.20 8.94
N PHE A 301 28.13 -6.26 8.18
CA PHE A 301 26.76 -6.72 7.91
C PHE A 301 26.28 -7.80 8.89
N THR A 302 27.11 -8.25 9.83
CA THR A 302 26.82 -9.38 10.71
C THR A 302 25.50 -9.22 11.45
N LYS A 303 25.27 -8.05 12.06
CA LYS A 303 24.02 -7.76 12.77
C LYS A 303 22.82 -7.62 11.82
N MET A 304 23.04 -7.06 10.64
CA MET A 304 21.99 -6.88 9.63
C MET A 304 21.53 -8.23 9.06
N LEU A 305 22.47 -9.15 8.81
CA LEU A 305 22.19 -10.47 8.25
C LEU A 305 21.89 -11.54 9.33
N ALA A 306 21.94 -11.17 10.60
CA ALA A 306 21.67 -12.11 11.69
C ALA A 306 20.25 -12.67 11.61
N ARG A 307 20.12 -13.98 11.65
CA ARG A 307 18.82 -14.64 11.81
C ARG A 307 18.39 -14.61 13.27
N ILE A 308 17.12 -14.37 13.48
CA ILE A 308 16.52 -14.53 14.80
C ILE A 308 16.19 -16.02 14.97
N ASP A 309 16.95 -16.67 15.83
CA ASP A 309 16.75 -18.09 16.15
C ASP A 309 15.71 -18.21 17.26
N ASN A 310 14.45 -18.17 16.86
CA ASN A 310 13.33 -18.54 17.70
C ASN A 310 12.41 -19.45 16.88
N SER A 311 11.52 -20.18 17.53
CA SER A 311 10.54 -21.06 16.88
C SER A 311 9.43 -20.30 16.12
N ALA A 312 9.56 -18.98 15.98
CA ALA A 312 8.58 -18.14 15.31
C ALA A 312 8.64 -18.31 13.78
N ALA A 313 7.51 -18.12 13.14
CA ALA A 313 7.42 -18.10 11.68
C ALA A 313 8.30 -16.99 11.09
N ILE A 314 8.97 -17.28 9.98
CA ILE A 314 9.83 -16.32 9.25
C ILE A 314 9.15 -15.78 7.99
N ARG A 315 7.93 -16.22 7.70
CA ARG A 315 7.04 -15.77 6.61
C ARG A 315 5.59 -15.87 7.04
N HIS A 316 4.67 -15.37 6.22
CA HIS A 316 3.24 -15.46 6.47
C HIS A 316 2.76 -16.93 6.50
N VAL A 317 1.99 -17.28 7.51
CA VAL A 317 1.45 -18.64 7.72
C VAL A 317 0.02 -18.67 8.26
N ILE A 318 -0.53 -17.53 8.73
CA ILE A 318 -1.86 -17.45 9.30
C ILE A 318 -2.51 -16.11 8.95
N ASP A 319 -3.74 -16.16 8.45
CA ASP A 319 -4.50 -14.97 8.13
C ASP A 319 -5.01 -14.24 9.39
N GLN A 320 -5.16 -12.93 9.30
CA GLN A 320 -5.70 -12.08 10.36
C GLN A 320 -7.20 -12.33 10.55
N ASP A 321 -7.62 -12.55 11.78
CA ASP A 321 -9.05 -12.52 12.15
C ASP A 321 -9.44 -11.07 12.49
N HIS A 322 -10.24 -10.45 11.64
CA HIS A 322 -10.72 -9.09 11.81
C HIS A 322 -11.95 -8.97 12.72
N GLY A 323 -12.56 -10.09 13.15
CA GLY A 323 -13.72 -10.12 14.05
C GLY A 323 -14.98 -9.49 13.45
N ILE A 324 -15.13 -9.49 12.13
CA ILE A 324 -16.25 -8.83 11.44
C ILE A 324 -17.50 -9.71 11.27
N SER A 325 -17.41 -10.99 11.59
CA SER A 325 -18.53 -11.95 11.44
C SER A 325 -19.70 -11.71 12.41
N THR A 326 -19.46 -10.98 13.49
CA THR A 326 -20.43 -10.73 14.57
C THR A 326 -20.85 -9.28 14.71
N VAL A 327 -20.47 -8.42 13.73
CA VAL A 327 -20.86 -7.00 13.76
C VAL A 327 -22.36 -6.84 13.56
N LYS A 328 -22.94 -5.81 14.14
CA LYS A 328 -24.38 -5.55 14.10
C LYS A 328 -24.93 -5.38 12.68
N ASP A 329 -24.12 -4.89 11.75
CA ASP A 329 -24.47 -4.76 10.34
C ASP A 329 -24.97 -6.07 9.71
N VAL A 330 -24.50 -7.23 10.17
CA VAL A 330 -24.98 -8.55 9.68
C VAL A 330 -26.48 -8.68 9.90
N ALA A 331 -26.97 -8.35 11.11
CA ALA A 331 -28.39 -8.40 11.40
C ALA A 331 -29.18 -7.31 10.66
N ILE A 332 -28.60 -6.13 10.48
CA ILE A 332 -29.22 -5.03 9.71
C ILE A 332 -29.36 -5.42 8.25
N ILE A 333 -28.34 -6.01 7.62
CA ILE A 333 -28.36 -6.48 6.23
C ILE A 333 -29.43 -7.53 6.03
N ASP A 334 -29.54 -8.51 6.93
CA ASP A 334 -30.56 -9.54 6.85
C ASP A 334 -31.99 -8.97 6.94
N ALA A 335 -32.22 -8.02 7.86
CA ALA A 335 -33.51 -7.37 8.02
C ALA A 335 -33.83 -6.40 6.85
N ALA A 336 -32.80 -5.82 6.22
CA ALA A 336 -32.93 -4.88 5.12
C ALA A 336 -32.96 -5.56 3.73
N ARG A 337 -33.02 -6.88 3.65
CA ARG A 337 -32.89 -7.63 2.39
C ARG A 337 -33.84 -7.15 1.30
N ASP A 338 -35.12 -6.93 1.63
CA ASP A 338 -36.12 -6.44 0.67
C ASP A 338 -35.83 -5.00 0.18
N ALA A 339 -35.27 -4.15 1.03
CA ALA A 339 -34.80 -2.83 0.62
C ALA A 339 -33.61 -2.94 -0.36
N ILE A 340 -32.64 -3.82 -0.07
CA ILE A 340 -31.44 -3.99 -0.89
C ILE A 340 -31.76 -4.68 -2.23
N GLU A 341 -32.69 -5.63 -2.24
CA GLU A 341 -32.99 -6.45 -3.41
C GLU A 341 -34.11 -5.90 -4.28
N HIS A 342 -35.10 -5.30 -3.66
CA HIS A 342 -36.35 -4.90 -4.32
C HIS A 342 -36.68 -3.40 -4.16
N GLU A 343 -35.77 -2.61 -3.58
CA GLU A 343 -35.93 -1.16 -3.35
C GLU A 343 -37.21 -0.83 -2.54
N LYS A 344 -37.68 -1.77 -1.71
CA LYS A 344 -38.83 -1.54 -0.84
C LYS A 344 -38.46 -0.68 0.36
N GLU A 345 -39.30 0.28 0.71
CA GLU A 345 -39.11 1.08 1.91
C GLU A 345 -39.18 0.20 3.17
N ILE A 346 -38.13 0.26 3.99
CA ILE A 346 -38.00 -0.47 5.28
C ILE A 346 -37.59 0.50 6.37
N SER A 347 -38.23 0.38 7.53
CA SER A 347 -37.88 1.07 8.76
C SER A 347 -37.51 0.08 9.83
N LEU A 348 -36.33 0.26 10.43
CA LEU A 348 -35.78 -0.62 11.48
C LEU A 348 -35.45 0.20 12.73
N GLU A 349 -35.47 -0.44 13.89
CA GLU A 349 -35.03 0.17 15.14
C GLU A 349 -34.11 -0.79 15.91
N TYR A 350 -32.96 -0.26 16.38
CA TYR A 350 -31.96 -1.02 17.13
C TYR A 350 -31.48 -0.26 18.35
N THR A 351 -31.12 -1.00 19.41
CA THR A 351 -30.30 -0.46 20.49
C THR A 351 -28.83 -0.59 20.12
N ILE A 352 -28.02 0.44 20.40
CA ILE A 352 -26.60 0.50 20.07
C ILE A 352 -25.78 0.79 21.34
N ALA A 353 -24.60 0.18 21.41
CA ALA A 353 -23.61 0.40 22.46
C ALA A 353 -22.29 0.88 21.86
N ASN A 354 -21.42 1.47 22.67
CA ASN A 354 -20.10 1.98 22.21
C ASN A 354 -19.14 0.89 21.71
N THR A 355 -19.44 -0.37 21.96
CA THR A 355 -18.73 -1.51 21.35
C THR A 355 -19.15 -1.81 19.93
N ASP A 356 -20.31 -1.30 19.48
CA ASP A 356 -20.81 -1.45 18.11
C ASP A 356 -20.14 -0.41 17.21
N ARG A 357 -19.01 -0.79 16.60
CA ARG A 357 -18.19 0.07 15.75
C ARG A 357 -18.51 -0.10 14.28
N ALA A 358 -18.22 0.92 13.45
CA ALA A 358 -18.35 0.93 12.00
C ALA A 358 -19.75 0.55 11.48
N ILE A 359 -20.79 0.84 12.25
CA ILE A 359 -22.18 0.57 11.87
C ILE A 359 -22.51 1.30 10.57
N GLY A 360 -23.05 0.58 9.60
CA GLY A 360 -23.39 1.07 8.27
C GLY A 360 -22.31 0.83 7.22
N ALA A 361 -21.08 0.54 7.61
CA ALA A 361 -19.99 0.33 6.68
C ALA A 361 -20.16 -0.96 5.86
N MET A 362 -20.46 -2.10 6.51
CA MET A 362 -20.71 -3.36 5.81
C MET A 362 -22.01 -3.32 5.00
N LEU A 363 -23.07 -2.74 5.55
CA LEU A 363 -24.32 -2.50 4.85
C LEU A 363 -24.08 -1.71 3.55
N SER A 364 -23.33 -0.60 3.65
CA SER A 364 -22.99 0.24 2.49
C SER A 364 -22.16 -0.52 1.46
N GLY A 365 -21.23 -1.35 1.90
CA GLY A 365 -20.47 -2.24 1.03
C GLY A 365 -21.35 -3.19 0.23
N VAL A 366 -22.30 -3.85 0.88
CA VAL A 366 -23.27 -4.76 0.23
C VAL A 366 -24.12 -4.02 -0.80
N ILE A 367 -24.65 -2.85 -0.45
CA ILE A 367 -25.45 -2.03 -1.35
C ILE A 367 -24.61 -1.54 -2.54
N ALA A 368 -23.42 -0.98 -2.29
CA ALA A 368 -22.53 -0.47 -3.33
C ALA A 368 -22.07 -1.56 -4.30
N LYS A 369 -21.84 -2.78 -3.81
CA LYS A 369 -21.48 -3.94 -4.66
C LYS A 369 -22.58 -4.28 -5.66
N LYS A 370 -23.85 -4.08 -5.28
CA LYS A 370 -25.03 -4.40 -6.08
C LYS A 370 -25.47 -3.24 -6.96
N GLN A 371 -25.52 -2.03 -6.40
CA GLN A 371 -26.14 -0.84 -7.02
C GLN A 371 -25.10 0.19 -7.54
N GLY A 372 -23.80 -0.03 -7.27
CA GLY A 372 -22.73 0.92 -7.59
C GLY A 372 -22.87 2.24 -6.82
N ALA A 373 -22.39 3.33 -7.43
CA ALA A 373 -22.44 4.67 -6.85
C ALA A 373 -23.87 5.23 -6.69
N ARG A 374 -24.85 4.67 -7.39
CA ARG A 374 -26.25 5.12 -7.30
C ARG A 374 -26.83 4.91 -5.89
N GLY A 375 -26.42 3.84 -5.21
CA GLY A 375 -27.03 3.40 -3.96
C GLY A 375 -28.50 3.00 -4.14
N LEU A 376 -29.32 3.24 -3.13
CA LEU A 376 -30.76 3.01 -3.14
C LEU A 376 -31.51 4.32 -3.43
N PRO A 377 -32.79 4.28 -3.86
CA PRO A 377 -33.66 5.46 -3.92
C PRO A 377 -33.75 6.15 -2.54
N GLU A 378 -34.02 7.45 -2.54
CA GLU A 378 -34.19 8.19 -1.28
C GLU A 378 -35.21 7.54 -0.35
N HIS A 379 -34.94 7.57 0.95
CA HIS A 379 -35.79 7.02 2.02
C HIS A 379 -36.07 5.52 1.96
N THR A 380 -35.37 4.73 1.13
CA THR A 380 -35.59 3.28 1.01
C THR A 380 -35.28 2.53 2.31
N LEU A 381 -34.19 2.88 2.99
CA LEU A 381 -33.82 2.24 4.25
C LEU A 381 -33.65 3.27 5.36
N ASN A 382 -34.56 3.21 6.33
CA ASN A 382 -34.55 4.10 7.49
C ASN A 382 -34.23 3.30 8.74
N VAL A 383 -33.11 3.57 9.40
CA VAL A 383 -32.71 2.85 10.61
C VAL A 383 -32.56 3.82 11.78
N LYS A 384 -33.33 3.58 12.83
CA LYS A 384 -33.26 4.32 14.07
C LYS A 384 -32.44 3.58 15.11
N PHE A 385 -31.51 4.29 15.74
CA PHE A 385 -30.68 3.74 16.80
C PHE A 385 -30.92 4.50 18.11
N LYS A 386 -30.90 3.77 19.23
CA LYS A 386 -30.98 4.33 20.57
C LYS A 386 -29.77 3.88 21.39
N GLY A 387 -29.06 4.81 22.01
CA GLY A 387 -27.91 4.52 22.86
C GLY A 387 -26.65 5.23 22.44
N SER A 388 -25.49 4.71 22.81
CA SER A 388 -24.18 5.29 22.50
C SER A 388 -23.52 4.51 21.38
N ALA A 389 -23.35 5.15 20.22
CA ALA A 389 -22.69 4.53 19.06
C ALA A 389 -21.16 4.47 19.28
N GLY A 390 -20.55 3.37 18.83
CA GLY A 390 -19.10 3.22 18.76
C GLY A 390 -18.46 4.09 17.68
N GLN A 391 -17.15 3.96 17.49
CA GLN A 391 -16.39 4.69 16.48
C GLN A 391 -16.89 4.40 15.06
N SER A 392 -16.77 5.39 14.18
CA SER A 392 -17.11 5.27 12.74
C SER A 392 -18.58 4.91 12.47
N PHE A 393 -19.51 5.39 13.31
CA PHE A 393 -20.95 5.24 13.03
C PHE A 393 -21.33 5.97 11.75
N GLY A 394 -22.01 5.28 10.83
CA GLY A 394 -22.39 5.82 9.53
C GLY A 394 -21.21 6.02 8.56
N ALA A 395 -20.06 5.39 8.79
CA ALA A 395 -18.93 5.50 7.88
C ALA A 395 -19.25 4.93 6.51
N PHE A 396 -18.87 5.67 5.44
CA PHE A 396 -19.07 5.33 4.03
C PHE A 396 -20.53 5.06 3.64
N LEU A 397 -21.48 5.66 4.35
CA LEU A 397 -22.90 5.43 4.11
C LEU A 397 -23.28 5.83 2.66
N VAL A 398 -24.07 4.98 2.01
CA VAL A 398 -24.46 5.16 0.60
C VAL A 398 -25.81 5.86 0.48
N PRO A 399 -26.12 6.50 -0.67
CA PRO A 399 -27.42 7.13 -0.91
C PRO A 399 -28.60 6.17 -0.64
N GLY A 400 -29.70 6.73 -0.15
CA GLY A 400 -30.93 5.99 0.14
C GLY A 400 -30.98 5.30 1.50
N VAL A 401 -29.89 5.33 2.27
CA VAL A 401 -29.81 4.86 3.65
C VAL A 401 -29.84 6.05 4.60
N ASN A 402 -30.81 6.07 5.50
CA ASN A 402 -30.96 7.12 6.51
C ASN A 402 -30.77 6.53 7.90
N PHE A 403 -29.77 7.04 8.62
CA PHE A 403 -29.53 6.70 10.02
C PHE A 403 -29.98 7.85 10.92
N LYS A 404 -30.76 7.50 11.95
CA LYS A 404 -31.14 8.42 13.03
C LYS A 404 -30.65 7.88 14.34
N LEU A 405 -29.76 8.59 15.02
CA LEU A 405 -29.28 8.24 16.34
C LEU A 405 -29.97 9.10 17.43
N GLU A 406 -30.58 8.45 18.37
CA GLU A 406 -31.06 9.08 19.64
C GLU A 406 -30.11 8.67 20.75
N GLY A 407 -29.11 9.52 21.01
CA GLY A 407 -28.04 9.25 21.96
C GLY A 407 -26.74 9.95 21.60
N GLU A 408 -25.61 9.29 21.88
CA GLU A 408 -24.26 9.81 21.68
C GLU A 408 -23.51 9.03 20.60
N ALA A 409 -22.55 9.67 19.95
CA ALA A 409 -21.64 9.03 18.99
C ALA A 409 -20.18 9.29 19.37
N ASN A 410 -19.33 8.29 19.14
CA ASN A 410 -17.88 8.40 19.25
C ASN A 410 -17.26 9.03 18.00
N ASP A 411 -15.93 9.05 17.95
CA ASP A 411 -15.15 9.63 16.88
C ASP A 411 -15.47 9.03 15.49
N TYR A 412 -15.15 9.80 14.46
CA TYR A 412 -15.29 9.43 13.05
C TYR A 412 -16.72 9.21 12.55
N LEU A 413 -17.70 9.85 13.22
CA LEU A 413 -19.09 9.89 12.77
C LEU A 413 -19.15 10.34 11.30
N GLY A 414 -19.84 9.55 10.45
CA GLY A 414 -20.03 9.88 9.05
C GLY A 414 -18.75 9.92 8.20
N LYS A 415 -17.68 9.25 8.61
CA LYS A 415 -16.43 9.20 7.86
C LYS A 415 -16.65 8.76 6.42
N GLY A 416 -16.24 9.58 5.44
CA GLY A 416 -16.31 9.23 4.01
C GLY A 416 -17.72 9.35 3.40
N LEU A 417 -18.63 10.14 3.99
CA LEU A 417 -19.91 10.53 3.40
C LEU A 417 -19.72 11.52 2.25
#